data_531cfdf207961ec2107242de986bd84b
#
_entry.id   531cfdf207961ec2107242de986bd84b
#
_cell.length_a   1.000
_cell.length_b   1.000
_cell.length_c   1.000
_cell.angle_alpha   90.00
_cell.angle_beta   90.00
_cell.angle_gamma   90.00
#
_symmetry.space_group_name_H-M   'P 1'
#
loop_
_entity.id
_entity.type
_entity.pdbx_description
1 polymer ?
#
loop_
_entity_poly.entity_id
_entity_poly.type
_entity_poly.pdbx_seq_one_letter_code
_entity_poly.pdbx_strand_id
1 'polypeptide(L)'
;PPYNTGSDGFTYKDKRFLDKYPDGAKVPSNHPLRHSSWLSFMAKRLKLAKSLLSDRGVIFISIDDNELSKLRELCDQIFDSTNFAAVFLWKRTDTPPSLSNKVRRKLEYVLCYTSKPLPKRQFVQGYVDGDDAPLLNAGNPIGTLEFPIGSVHFNIADGVYSASDEKKIKLLDEVVVKNGLNAKKFRASGHFKWGQNNLMNEIGNGTYCLIKSKLFSIRYQKANKSYKIPSNIIDSQVGVGTNEDAKKELRSIGLVGSFDYAKPLSLIKYLVKMGFYEDKNICVMDFFAGTGTTLQAVMQLNEEDGGTRQCILCQSNDDEDKVCSSFTYPRVSAAIKGYVAHNNLTEELCRI
;
A
#
# COMPACT_ATOMS: atom_id res chain seq x y z
N PRO A 1 1.29 -9.55 -14.87
CA PRO A 1 1.65 -9.69 -16.30
C PRO A 1 2.99 -10.42 -16.47
N PRO A 2 3.34 -10.89 -17.69
CA PRO A 2 4.68 -11.40 -17.99
C PRO A 2 5.70 -10.26 -17.86
N TYR A 3 6.87 -10.55 -17.25
CA TYR A 3 7.89 -9.53 -17.00
C TYR A 3 8.87 -9.35 -18.17
N ASN A 4 8.76 -10.18 -19.18
CA ASN A 4 9.61 -10.16 -20.39
C ASN A 4 11.11 -10.29 -20.06
N THR A 5 11.44 -11.14 -19.10
CA THR A 5 12.83 -11.31 -18.60
C THR A 5 13.74 -11.95 -19.65
N GLY A 6 13.16 -12.65 -20.63
CA GLY A 6 13.89 -13.40 -21.66
C GLY A 6 14.42 -14.75 -21.17
N SER A 7 14.11 -15.16 -19.95
CA SER A 7 14.47 -16.47 -19.42
C SER A 7 13.56 -17.55 -20.00
N ASP A 8 14.16 -18.65 -20.46
CA ASP A 8 13.44 -19.87 -20.86
C ASP A 8 13.39 -20.78 -19.61
N GLY A 9 12.31 -20.83 -18.89
CA GLY A 9 12.20 -21.63 -17.66
C GLY A 9 11.03 -21.23 -16.77
N PHE A 10 10.18 -20.35 -17.25
CA PHE A 10 8.92 -20.02 -16.61
C PHE A 10 7.82 -21.00 -17.00
N THR A 11 6.94 -21.33 -16.06
CA THR A 11 5.72 -22.10 -16.30
C THR A 11 4.66 -21.35 -17.11
N TYR A 12 5.02 -20.23 -17.74
CA TYR A 12 4.17 -19.40 -18.62
C TYR A 12 5.05 -18.65 -19.63
N LYS A 13 4.46 -18.27 -20.78
CA LYS A 13 5.15 -17.52 -21.81
C LYS A 13 5.54 -16.11 -21.35
N ASP A 14 6.69 -16.00 -20.70
CA ASP A 14 7.24 -14.73 -20.24
C ASP A 14 7.89 -13.94 -21.36
N LYS A 15 8.71 -14.60 -22.17
CA LYS A 15 9.44 -13.98 -23.28
C LYS A 15 8.51 -13.55 -24.41
N ARG A 16 8.44 -12.24 -24.64
CA ARG A 16 7.63 -11.59 -25.69
C ARG A 16 8.42 -10.59 -26.51
N PHE A 17 9.71 -10.84 -26.67
CA PHE A 17 10.56 -10.02 -27.52
C PHE A 17 10.22 -10.24 -29.01
N LEU A 18 10.36 -9.19 -29.80
CA LEU A 18 10.44 -9.30 -31.26
C LEU A 18 11.84 -9.78 -31.60
N ASP A 19 11.98 -11.07 -31.86
CA ASP A 19 13.29 -11.69 -32.15
C ASP A 19 13.64 -11.68 -33.65
N LYS A 20 12.62 -11.63 -34.54
CA LYS A 20 12.80 -11.64 -35.99
C LYS A 20 11.87 -10.62 -36.64
N TYR A 21 12.36 -10.01 -37.71
CA TYR A 21 11.54 -9.22 -38.61
C TYR A 21 10.68 -10.12 -39.52
N PRO A 22 9.68 -9.57 -40.27
CA PRO A 22 8.85 -10.34 -41.20
C PRO A 22 9.63 -11.06 -42.29
N ASP A 23 10.78 -10.54 -42.68
CA ASP A 23 11.71 -11.13 -43.65
C ASP A 23 12.61 -12.23 -43.05
N GLY A 24 12.46 -12.53 -41.78
CA GLY A 24 13.22 -13.54 -41.04
C GLY A 24 14.54 -13.05 -40.47
N ALA A 25 14.97 -11.82 -40.75
CA ALA A 25 16.19 -11.24 -40.17
C ALA A 25 16.08 -11.11 -38.65
N LYS A 26 17.19 -11.36 -37.97
CA LYS A 26 17.24 -11.29 -36.49
C LYS A 26 17.21 -9.84 -35.99
N VAL A 27 16.34 -9.55 -35.07
CA VAL A 27 16.27 -8.23 -34.39
C VAL A 27 17.45 -8.12 -33.39
N PRO A 28 18.31 -7.09 -33.52
CA PRO A 28 19.40 -6.87 -32.56
C PRO A 28 18.88 -6.70 -31.11
N SER A 29 19.65 -7.15 -30.12
CA SER A 29 19.27 -7.10 -28.69
C SER A 29 19.04 -5.68 -28.17
N ASN A 30 19.68 -4.70 -28.76
CA ASN A 30 19.57 -3.27 -28.44
C ASN A 30 18.56 -2.51 -29.31
N HIS A 31 17.82 -3.19 -30.18
CA HIS A 31 16.90 -2.52 -31.10
C HIS A 31 15.67 -1.97 -30.36
N PRO A 32 15.26 -0.72 -30.60
CA PRO A 32 14.11 -0.11 -29.90
C PRO A 32 12.80 -0.89 -30.05
N LEU A 33 12.55 -1.50 -31.22
CA LEU A 33 11.35 -2.29 -31.48
C LEU A 33 11.32 -3.67 -30.83
N ARG A 34 12.42 -4.11 -30.18
CA ARG A 34 12.48 -5.42 -29.54
C ARG A 34 11.36 -5.65 -28.51
N HIS A 35 10.96 -4.59 -27.81
CA HIS A 35 9.89 -4.63 -26.82
C HIS A 35 8.48 -4.42 -27.40
N SER A 36 8.34 -4.13 -28.68
CA SER A 36 7.06 -3.77 -29.32
C SER A 36 6.00 -4.87 -29.23
N SER A 37 6.41 -6.14 -29.30
CA SER A 37 5.51 -7.29 -29.16
C SER A 37 4.89 -7.34 -27.76
N TRP A 38 5.71 -7.13 -26.74
CA TRP A 38 5.25 -7.07 -25.35
C TRP A 38 4.33 -5.86 -25.11
N LEU A 39 4.72 -4.69 -25.60
CA LEU A 39 3.89 -3.47 -25.51
C LEU A 39 2.53 -3.65 -26.17
N SER A 40 2.49 -4.24 -27.37
CA SER A 40 1.25 -4.52 -28.08
C SER A 40 0.36 -5.51 -27.32
N PHE A 41 0.96 -6.53 -26.71
CA PHE A 41 0.27 -7.50 -25.86
C PHE A 41 -0.34 -6.84 -24.62
N MET A 42 0.40 -5.96 -23.95
CA MET A 42 -0.05 -5.24 -22.76
C MET A 42 -1.08 -4.16 -23.12
N ALA A 43 -0.88 -3.39 -24.18
CA ALA A 43 -1.77 -2.30 -24.57
C ALA A 43 -3.22 -2.75 -24.77
N LYS A 44 -3.43 -3.90 -25.45
CA LYS A 44 -4.78 -4.45 -25.65
C LYS A 44 -5.49 -4.73 -24.33
N ARG A 45 -4.80 -5.32 -23.36
CA ARG A 45 -5.35 -5.71 -22.05
C ARG A 45 -5.57 -4.51 -21.14
N LEU A 46 -4.61 -3.57 -21.12
CA LEU A 46 -4.72 -2.37 -20.30
C LEU A 46 -5.84 -1.43 -20.78
N LYS A 47 -6.07 -1.34 -22.11
CA LYS A 47 -7.22 -0.60 -22.66
C LYS A 47 -8.56 -1.19 -22.22
N LEU A 48 -8.68 -2.53 -22.23
CA LEU A 48 -9.87 -3.21 -21.72
C LEU A 48 -9.99 -3.00 -20.19
N ALA A 49 -8.90 -3.15 -19.46
CA ALA A 49 -8.91 -2.92 -18.01
C ALA A 49 -9.39 -1.51 -17.65
N LYS A 50 -8.96 -0.48 -18.40
CA LYS A 50 -9.44 0.89 -18.21
C LYS A 50 -10.96 0.99 -18.31
N SER A 51 -11.56 0.31 -19.31
CA SER A 51 -13.04 0.36 -19.51
C SER A 51 -13.83 -0.37 -18.42
N LEU A 52 -13.17 -1.26 -17.67
CA LEU A 52 -13.78 -2.02 -16.57
C LEU A 52 -13.61 -1.35 -15.20
N LEU A 53 -12.72 -0.36 -15.08
CA LEU A 53 -12.53 0.36 -13.82
C LEU A 53 -13.77 1.20 -13.50
N SER A 54 -14.26 1.08 -12.28
CA SER A 54 -15.28 1.99 -11.74
C SER A 54 -14.73 3.40 -11.57
N ASP A 55 -15.56 4.38 -11.28
CA ASP A 55 -15.17 5.78 -11.06
C ASP A 55 -14.10 5.96 -9.97
N ARG A 56 -14.09 5.08 -8.96
CA ARG A 56 -13.08 5.04 -7.90
C ARG A 56 -12.10 3.88 -8.09
N GLY A 57 -12.08 3.29 -9.28
CA GLY A 57 -11.26 2.12 -9.59
C GLY A 57 -9.77 2.41 -9.51
N VAL A 58 -9.03 1.41 -9.06
CA VAL A 58 -7.56 1.43 -8.94
C VAL A 58 -7.01 0.21 -9.66
N ILE A 59 -5.95 0.39 -10.44
CA ILE A 59 -5.20 -0.71 -11.03
C ILE A 59 -3.80 -0.77 -10.43
N PHE A 60 -3.41 -1.97 -10.00
CA PHE A 60 -2.05 -2.28 -9.55
C PHE A 60 -1.40 -3.23 -10.55
N ILE A 61 -0.20 -2.92 -11.02
CA ILE A 61 0.49 -3.71 -12.04
C ILE A 61 1.89 -4.01 -11.54
N SER A 62 2.14 -5.27 -11.16
CA SER A 62 3.48 -5.70 -10.74
C SER A 62 4.39 -5.90 -11.96
N ILE A 63 5.64 -5.46 -11.85
CA ILE A 63 6.66 -5.55 -12.91
C ILE A 63 8.06 -5.52 -12.29
N ASP A 64 9.06 -5.93 -13.04
CA ASP A 64 10.47 -5.76 -12.70
C ASP A 64 11.16 -4.66 -13.54
N ASP A 65 12.48 -4.51 -13.37
CA ASP A 65 13.29 -3.51 -14.08
C ASP A 65 13.26 -3.63 -15.60
N ASN A 66 12.94 -4.82 -16.16
CA ASN A 66 13.06 -5.04 -17.60
C ASN A 66 12.09 -4.18 -18.41
N GLU A 67 10.86 -4.04 -17.91
CA GLU A 67 9.80 -3.32 -18.63
C GLU A 67 9.19 -2.15 -17.85
N LEU A 68 9.68 -1.82 -16.67
CA LEU A 68 9.11 -0.77 -15.80
C LEU A 68 8.93 0.57 -16.53
N SER A 69 9.97 1.06 -17.20
CA SER A 69 9.92 2.36 -17.90
C SER A 69 8.91 2.36 -19.03
N LYS A 70 8.91 1.30 -19.85
CA LYS A 70 8.00 1.18 -21.00
C LYS A 70 6.55 0.96 -20.56
N LEU A 71 6.35 0.18 -19.49
CA LEU A 71 5.03 0.00 -18.90
C LEU A 71 4.49 1.33 -18.36
N ARG A 72 5.35 2.14 -17.72
CA ARG A 72 4.97 3.44 -17.20
C ARG A 72 4.50 4.37 -18.34
N GLU A 73 5.27 4.49 -19.42
CA GLU A 73 4.92 5.30 -20.58
C GLU A 73 3.62 4.83 -21.23
N LEU A 74 3.44 3.51 -21.37
CA LEU A 74 2.22 2.93 -21.90
C LEU A 74 1.00 3.23 -21.00
N CYS A 75 1.15 3.12 -19.70
CA CYS A 75 0.10 3.41 -18.74
C CYS A 75 -0.26 4.91 -18.72
N ASP A 76 0.73 5.80 -18.81
CA ASP A 76 0.49 7.24 -18.92
C ASP A 76 -0.36 7.58 -20.16
N GLN A 77 -0.14 6.92 -21.29
CA GLN A 77 -0.96 7.09 -22.50
C GLN A 77 -2.37 6.52 -22.35
N ILE A 78 -2.53 5.38 -21.65
CA ILE A 78 -3.82 4.71 -21.54
C ILE A 78 -4.67 5.31 -20.41
N PHE A 79 -4.11 5.47 -19.23
CA PHE A 79 -4.83 5.90 -18.03
C PHE A 79 -4.78 7.41 -17.79
N ASP A 80 -3.95 8.15 -18.50
CA ASP A 80 -3.56 9.54 -18.29
C ASP A 80 -2.53 9.67 -17.14
N SER A 81 -1.48 10.48 -17.39
CA SER A 81 -0.43 10.72 -16.41
C SER A 81 -0.92 11.41 -15.12
N THR A 82 -2.01 12.17 -15.22
CA THR A 82 -2.66 12.82 -14.05
C THR A 82 -3.30 11.82 -13.09
N ASN A 83 -3.60 10.60 -13.55
CA ASN A 83 -4.17 9.51 -12.76
C ASN A 83 -3.10 8.58 -12.18
N PHE A 84 -1.82 8.91 -12.40
CA PHE A 84 -0.74 8.17 -11.78
C PHE A 84 -0.73 8.43 -10.26
N ALA A 85 -0.77 7.33 -9.49
CA ALA A 85 -0.74 7.41 -8.03
C ALA A 85 0.67 7.22 -7.46
N ALA A 86 1.32 6.11 -7.81
CA ALA A 86 2.64 5.77 -7.27
C ALA A 86 3.32 4.63 -8.06
N VAL A 87 4.62 4.50 -7.86
CA VAL A 87 5.36 3.23 -7.97
C VAL A 87 5.68 2.76 -6.57
N PHE A 88 5.12 1.62 -6.18
CA PHE A 88 5.49 0.96 -4.93
C PHE A 88 6.68 0.04 -5.16
N LEU A 89 7.59 0.03 -4.20
CA LEU A 89 8.82 -0.76 -4.17
C LEU A 89 8.57 -1.95 -3.25
N TRP A 90 8.27 -3.13 -3.81
CA TRP A 90 8.08 -4.33 -3.02
C TRP A 90 9.37 -5.11 -2.85
N LYS A 91 9.73 -5.39 -1.61
CA LYS A 91 10.87 -6.26 -1.27
C LYS A 91 10.50 -7.72 -1.50
N ARG A 92 10.86 -8.23 -2.68
CA ARG A 92 10.50 -9.58 -3.12
C ARG A 92 11.30 -10.72 -2.46
N THR A 93 12.50 -10.42 -1.97
CA THR A 93 13.40 -11.42 -1.36
C THR A 93 14.38 -10.80 -0.37
N ASP A 94 14.70 -11.55 0.66
CA ASP A 94 15.79 -11.24 1.59
C ASP A 94 17.13 -11.78 1.11
N THR A 95 17.12 -12.88 0.35
CA THR A 95 18.29 -13.64 -0.10
C THR A 95 18.43 -13.62 -1.63
N PRO A 96 18.80 -12.47 -2.24
CA PRO A 96 18.98 -12.41 -3.69
C PRO A 96 20.16 -13.27 -4.12
N PRO A 97 20.13 -13.83 -5.35
CA PRO A 97 21.21 -14.70 -5.86
C PRO A 97 22.59 -14.05 -5.71
N SER A 98 23.57 -14.81 -5.21
CA SER A 98 24.93 -14.34 -4.99
C SER A 98 25.74 -14.17 -6.29
N LEU A 99 25.36 -14.88 -7.34
CA LEU A 99 26.06 -14.92 -8.64
C LEU A 99 25.70 -13.78 -9.60
N SER A 100 25.13 -12.68 -9.10
CA SER A 100 24.82 -11.54 -9.95
C SER A 100 26.08 -10.78 -10.36
N ASN A 101 26.32 -10.64 -11.68
CA ASN A 101 27.47 -9.92 -12.24
C ASN A 101 27.38 -8.38 -12.13
N LYS A 102 26.23 -7.83 -11.71
CA LYS A 102 26.00 -6.39 -11.61
C LYS A 102 25.54 -6.01 -10.21
N VAL A 103 24.22 -6.07 -9.98
CA VAL A 103 23.60 -5.69 -8.72
C VAL A 103 22.65 -6.80 -8.25
N ARG A 104 22.68 -7.11 -6.97
CA ARG A 104 21.76 -8.07 -6.34
C ARG A 104 20.40 -7.43 -6.16
N ARG A 105 19.45 -7.75 -7.03
CA ARG A 105 18.10 -7.16 -7.05
C ARG A 105 17.24 -7.76 -5.96
N LYS A 106 16.75 -6.92 -5.06
CA LYS A 106 15.83 -7.32 -3.97
C LYS A 106 14.41 -6.83 -4.17
N LEU A 107 14.20 -5.92 -5.10
CA LEU A 107 12.94 -5.23 -5.29
C LEU A 107 12.28 -5.64 -6.61
N GLU A 108 10.96 -5.62 -6.59
CA GLU A 108 10.07 -5.51 -7.73
C GLU A 108 9.17 -4.28 -7.55
N TYR A 109 8.46 -3.91 -8.58
CA TYR A 109 7.68 -2.67 -8.62
C TYR A 109 6.21 -2.99 -8.77
N VAL A 110 5.35 -2.17 -8.17
CA VAL A 110 3.91 -2.17 -8.40
C VAL A 110 3.51 -0.77 -8.86
N LEU A 111 3.21 -0.64 -10.15
CA LEU A 111 2.64 0.60 -10.68
C LEU A 111 1.20 0.72 -10.23
N CYS A 112 0.79 1.94 -9.88
CA CYS A 112 -0.55 2.23 -9.45
C CYS A 112 -1.13 3.42 -10.21
N TYR A 113 -2.30 3.20 -10.82
CA TYR A 113 -3.11 4.23 -11.46
C TYR A 113 -4.53 4.18 -10.95
N THR A 114 -5.21 5.32 -11.01
CA THR A 114 -6.63 5.44 -10.70
C THR A 114 -7.44 5.71 -11.95
N SER A 115 -8.74 5.46 -11.91
CA SER A 115 -9.64 5.74 -13.05
C SER A 115 -9.84 7.24 -13.26
N LYS A 116 -9.78 8.03 -12.18
CA LYS A 116 -9.92 9.49 -12.15
C LYS A 116 -8.88 10.09 -11.22
N PRO A 117 -8.56 11.39 -11.33
CA PRO A 117 -7.65 12.06 -10.40
C PRO A 117 -8.06 11.83 -8.95
N LEU A 118 -7.08 11.50 -8.12
CA LEU A 118 -7.30 11.08 -6.73
C LEU A 118 -8.00 12.13 -5.89
N PRO A 119 -9.10 11.79 -5.21
CA PRO A 119 -9.53 12.55 -4.06
C PRO A 119 -8.46 12.48 -2.96
N LYS A 120 -8.34 13.52 -2.15
CA LYS A 120 -7.45 13.49 -0.99
C LYS A 120 -7.74 12.25 -0.14
N ARG A 121 -6.69 11.48 0.19
CA ARG A 121 -6.72 10.32 1.11
C ARG A 121 -7.44 9.08 0.59
N GLN A 122 -7.33 8.75 -0.68
CA GLN A 122 -7.83 7.48 -1.20
C GLN A 122 -7.03 6.29 -0.67
N PHE A 123 -5.70 6.39 -0.58
CA PHE A 123 -4.86 5.32 -0.06
C PHE A 123 -4.66 5.45 1.44
N VAL A 124 -4.99 4.37 2.17
CA VAL A 124 -4.95 4.34 3.64
C VAL A 124 -4.31 3.03 4.10
N GLN A 125 -3.28 3.12 4.93
CA GLN A 125 -2.64 1.95 5.55
C GLN A 125 -3.31 1.54 6.87
N GLY A 126 -4.11 2.40 7.44
CA GLY A 126 -4.76 2.23 8.75
C GLY A 126 -5.06 3.58 9.38
N TYR A 127 -5.41 3.53 10.65
CA TYR A 127 -5.53 4.74 11.45
C TYR A 127 -4.24 4.97 12.22
N VAL A 128 -3.91 6.22 12.45
CA VAL A 128 -3.00 6.58 13.52
C VAL A 128 -3.83 6.49 14.80
N ASP A 129 -3.66 5.42 15.57
CA ASP A 129 -4.21 5.36 16.92
C ASP A 129 -3.67 6.54 17.68
N GLY A 130 -4.53 7.19 18.43
CA GLY A 130 -4.37 8.43 19.15
C GLY A 130 -3.05 8.70 19.89
N ASP A 131 -1.92 8.36 19.29
CA ASP A 131 -0.62 8.80 19.75
C ASP A 131 -0.52 10.30 19.58
N ASP A 132 -0.19 10.94 20.66
CA ASP A 132 0.06 12.37 20.70
C ASP A 132 1.26 12.73 19.78
N ALA A 133 1.11 13.75 18.98
CA ALA A 133 2.15 14.28 18.09
C ALA A 133 2.78 15.56 18.69
N PRO A 134 4.07 15.83 18.45
CA PRO A 134 4.68 17.07 18.88
C PRO A 134 4.06 18.27 18.17
N LEU A 135 3.64 19.31 18.92
CA LEU A 135 3.18 20.59 18.39
C LEU A 135 4.35 21.46 17.90
N LEU A 136 5.56 21.14 18.34
CA LEU A 136 6.78 21.84 17.97
C LEU A 136 7.43 21.24 16.71
N ASN A 137 8.01 22.11 15.88
CA ASN A 137 8.84 21.74 14.72
C ASN A 137 9.94 22.78 14.53
N ALA A 138 11.18 22.42 14.78
CA ALA A 138 12.34 23.29 14.73
C ALA A 138 12.54 24.03 13.38
N GLY A 139 11.99 23.52 12.29
CA GLY A 139 12.04 24.18 10.97
C GLY A 139 11.06 25.35 10.78
N ASN A 140 10.15 25.56 11.72
CA ASN A 140 9.17 26.64 11.62
C ASN A 140 9.70 27.92 12.29
N PRO A 141 9.23 29.14 11.91
CA PRO A 141 9.53 30.37 12.64
C PRO A 141 9.00 30.31 14.07
N ILE A 142 9.62 31.08 14.96
CA ILE A 142 9.14 31.25 16.33
C ILE A 142 7.81 32.01 16.30
N GLY A 143 6.82 31.46 16.98
CA GLY A 143 5.51 32.06 17.17
C GLY A 143 5.07 32.01 18.63
N THR A 144 4.04 32.75 18.97
CA THR A 144 3.39 32.72 20.29
C THR A 144 1.99 32.15 20.15
N LEU A 145 1.64 31.19 21.04
CA LEU A 145 0.30 30.63 21.15
C LEU A 145 -0.27 30.91 22.56
N GLU A 146 -1.55 31.29 22.61
CA GLU A 146 -2.34 31.34 23.83
C GLU A 146 -3.20 30.08 23.93
N PHE A 147 -3.06 29.36 25.05
CA PHE A 147 -3.80 28.14 25.33
C PHE A 147 -4.97 28.47 26.26
N PRO A 148 -6.23 28.22 25.84
CA PRO A 148 -7.42 28.44 26.64
C PRO A 148 -7.42 27.59 27.93
N ILE A 149 -8.23 27.99 28.90
CA ILE A 149 -8.45 27.23 30.12
C ILE A 149 -8.93 25.80 29.77
N GLY A 150 -8.36 24.77 30.40
CA GLY A 150 -8.75 23.39 30.24
C GLY A 150 -8.36 22.75 28.89
N SER A 151 -7.62 23.45 28.02
CA SER A 151 -7.23 22.93 26.70
C SER A 151 -5.94 22.11 26.70
N VAL A 152 -5.21 22.12 27.81
CA VAL A 152 -3.94 21.40 27.96
C VAL A 152 -4.02 20.42 29.10
N HIS A 153 -3.76 19.15 28.82
CA HIS A 153 -3.65 18.08 29.79
C HIS A 153 -2.20 17.95 30.28
N PHE A 154 -2.02 17.74 31.57
CA PHE A 154 -0.70 17.64 32.18
C PHE A 154 -0.52 16.28 32.86
N ASN A 155 0.52 15.56 32.49
CA ASN A 155 1.00 14.36 33.17
C ASN A 155 2.11 14.72 34.19
N ILE A 156 2.02 15.89 34.82
CA ILE A 156 2.89 16.36 35.90
C ILE A 156 2.02 16.76 37.10
N ALA A 157 2.61 16.91 38.26
CA ALA A 157 1.88 17.25 39.49
C ALA A 157 1.11 18.56 39.36
N ASP A 158 -0.04 18.63 40.01
CA ASP A 158 -0.76 19.90 40.20
C ASP A 158 0.13 20.92 40.93
N GLY A 159 0.02 22.18 40.57
CA GLY A 159 0.83 23.24 41.12
C GLY A 159 0.95 24.46 40.23
N VAL A 160 1.79 25.37 40.64
CA VAL A 160 2.08 26.61 39.92
C VAL A 160 3.49 26.53 39.35
N TYR A 161 3.60 26.75 38.06
CA TYR A 161 4.85 26.72 37.32
C TYR A 161 5.14 28.13 36.77
N SER A 162 6.23 28.71 37.20
CA SER A 162 6.64 30.06 36.81
C SER A 162 7.01 30.14 35.36
N ALA A 163 6.94 31.33 34.78
CA ALA A 163 7.46 31.61 33.44
C ALA A 163 8.93 31.16 33.36
N SER A 164 9.28 30.49 32.29
CA SER A 164 10.60 29.90 32.09
C SER A 164 11.08 30.04 30.64
N ASP A 165 12.39 30.06 30.47
CA ASP A 165 13.05 30.15 29.17
C ASP A 165 13.79 28.85 28.87
N GLU A 166 13.06 27.78 28.59
CA GLU A 166 13.61 26.48 28.22
C GLU A 166 14.03 26.45 26.76
N LYS A 167 15.04 25.62 26.42
CA LYS A 167 15.63 25.55 25.07
C LYS A 167 14.64 25.35 23.91
N LYS A 168 13.49 24.75 24.16
CA LYS A 168 12.53 24.39 23.12
C LYS A 168 11.23 25.22 23.17
N ILE A 169 10.90 25.76 24.33
CA ILE A 169 9.69 26.51 24.57
C ILE A 169 9.92 27.53 25.67
N LYS A 170 9.38 28.72 25.52
CA LYS A 170 9.39 29.79 26.51
C LYS A 170 7.98 29.99 27.05
N LEU A 171 7.78 29.78 28.34
CA LEU A 171 6.53 30.12 29.00
C LEU A 171 6.52 31.64 29.26
N LEU A 172 5.53 32.32 28.75
CA LEU A 172 5.39 33.79 28.88
C LEU A 172 4.56 34.16 30.11
N ASP A 173 3.71 33.25 30.57
CA ASP A 173 2.85 33.42 31.71
C ASP A 173 3.08 32.25 32.71
N GLU A 174 2.63 32.48 33.94
CA GLU A 174 2.54 31.44 34.95
C GLU A 174 1.50 30.38 34.57
N VAL A 175 1.86 29.10 34.64
CA VAL A 175 0.97 27.97 34.33
C VAL A 175 0.47 27.37 35.63
N VAL A 176 -0.84 27.48 35.88
CA VAL A 176 -1.50 26.88 37.03
C VAL A 176 -2.14 25.55 36.62
N VAL A 177 -1.64 24.44 37.13
CA VAL A 177 -2.17 23.10 36.88
C VAL A 177 -3.05 22.68 38.09
N LYS A 178 -4.30 22.32 37.78
CA LYS A 178 -5.25 21.79 38.77
C LYS A 178 -6.06 20.64 38.16
N ASN A 179 -6.11 19.53 38.84
CA ASN A 179 -6.74 18.29 38.36
C ASN A 179 -6.20 17.86 36.98
N GLY A 180 -4.89 18.02 36.75
CA GLY A 180 -4.24 17.65 35.49
C GLY A 180 -4.56 18.57 34.30
N LEU A 181 -5.18 19.74 34.48
CA LEU A 181 -5.53 20.70 33.43
C LEU A 181 -5.00 22.10 33.75
N ASN A 182 -4.81 22.94 32.75
CA ASN A 182 -4.51 24.35 32.99
C ASN A 182 -5.76 25.08 33.53
N ALA A 183 -5.67 25.55 34.76
CA ALA A 183 -6.74 26.26 35.44
C ALA A 183 -6.87 27.74 35.01
N LYS A 184 -5.84 28.28 34.34
CA LYS A 184 -5.83 29.60 33.71
C LYS A 184 -5.34 29.49 32.27
N LYS A 185 -5.70 30.46 31.42
CA LYS A 185 -5.06 30.61 30.12
C LYS A 185 -3.59 30.97 30.31
N PHE A 186 -2.74 30.53 29.41
CA PHE A 186 -1.33 30.90 29.41
C PHE A 186 -0.79 31.00 27.98
N ARG A 187 0.27 31.77 27.78
CA ARG A 187 0.97 31.91 26.52
C ARG A 187 2.32 31.21 26.59
N ALA A 188 2.68 30.63 25.46
CA ALA A 188 4.00 30.08 25.24
C ALA A 188 4.54 30.50 23.89
N SER A 189 5.86 30.66 23.80
CA SER A 189 6.58 30.97 22.57
C SER A 189 7.47 29.79 22.19
N GLY A 190 7.49 29.46 20.89
CA GLY A 190 8.29 28.34 20.37
C GLY A 190 8.09 28.14 18.87
N HIS A 191 8.77 27.15 18.32
CA HIS A 191 8.65 26.76 16.89
C HIS A 191 7.40 25.90 16.66
N PHE A 192 6.22 26.51 16.66
CA PHE A 192 4.96 25.79 16.55
C PHE A 192 4.62 25.37 15.13
N LYS A 193 3.96 24.21 14.97
CA LYS A 193 3.37 23.76 13.72
C LYS A 193 2.11 24.53 13.34
N TRP A 194 1.42 25.09 14.33
CA TRP A 194 0.15 25.79 14.17
C TRP A 194 0.27 27.26 14.55
N GLY A 195 -0.49 28.11 13.85
CA GLY A 195 -0.81 29.46 14.33
C GLY A 195 -2.02 29.43 15.25
N GLN A 196 -2.31 30.57 15.91
CA GLN A 196 -3.38 30.71 16.90
C GLN A 196 -4.76 30.26 16.38
N ASN A 197 -5.14 30.69 15.17
CA ASN A 197 -6.43 30.33 14.59
C ASN A 197 -6.57 28.81 14.38
N ASN A 198 -5.47 28.15 13.96
CA ASN A 198 -5.48 26.71 13.76
C ASN A 198 -5.55 25.96 15.11
N LEU A 199 -4.85 26.44 16.14
CA LEU A 199 -4.96 25.88 17.50
C LEU A 199 -6.41 25.95 17.98
N MET A 200 -7.06 27.11 17.85
CA MET A 200 -8.45 27.28 18.32
C MET A 200 -9.43 26.38 17.54
N ASN A 201 -9.26 26.27 16.23
CA ASN A 201 -10.09 25.40 15.41
C ASN A 201 -9.89 23.90 15.79
N GLU A 202 -8.66 23.47 16.02
CA GLU A 202 -8.38 22.10 16.42
C GLU A 202 -8.95 21.79 17.82
N ILE A 203 -8.83 22.73 18.80
CA ILE A 203 -9.45 22.57 20.11
C ILE A 203 -10.99 22.51 19.99
N GLY A 204 -11.59 23.36 19.17
CA GLY A 204 -13.02 23.32 18.89
C GLY A 204 -13.49 21.99 18.26
N ASN A 205 -12.61 21.29 17.56
CA ASN A 205 -12.85 19.97 17.01
C ASN A 205 -12.53 18.82 17.98
N GLY A 206 -12.28 19.11 19.26
CA GLY A 206 -12.03 18.14 20.31
C GLY A 206 -10.57 17.67 20.41
N THR A 207 -9.63 18.31 19.70
CA THR A 207 -8.19 18.10 19.91
C THR A 207 -7.78 18.73 21.23
N TYR A 208 -7.00 18.04 22.04
CA TYR A 208 -6.40 18.61 23.24
C TYR A 208 -4.88 18.59 23.18
N CYS A 209 -4.26 19.58 23.82
CA CYS A 209 -2.82 19.61 23.99
C CYS A 209 -2.39 18.80 25.22
N LEU A 210 -1.14 18.31 25.22
CA LEU A 210 -0.61 17.42 26.23
C LEU A 210 0.82 17.80 26.61
N ILE A 211 1.09 17.90 27.91
CA ILE A 211 2.42 18.13 28.49
C ILE A 211 2.76 16.96 29.42
N LYS A 212 3.79 16.19 29.07
CA LYS A 212 4.20 14.97 29.78
C LYS A 212 5.31 15.15 30.81
N SER A 213 6.00 16.29 30.78
CA SER A 213 7.15 16.54 31.63
C SER A 213 7.31 18.02 31.94
N LYS A 214 8.12 18.33 32.98
CA LYS A 214 8.46 19.71 33.39
C LYS A 214 9.27 20.49 32.32
N LEU A 215 9.68 19.86 31.21
CA LEU A 215 10.26 20.56 30.05
C LEU A 215 9.21 21.27 29.20
N PHE A 216 7.94 21.15 29.53
CA PHE A 216 6.81 21.79 28.85
C PHE A 216 6.78 21.59 27.32
N SER A 217 7.36 20.50 26.82
CA SER A 217 7.26 20.17 25.39
C SER A 217 5.81 19.84 25.04
N ILE A 218 5.13 20.78 24.35
CA ILE A 218 3.71 20.66 24.03
C ILE A 218 3.52 19.67 22.89
N ARG A 219 2.63 18.73 23.11
CA ARG A 219 2.13 17.76 22.15
C ARG A 219 0.64 17.99 21.94
N TYR A 220 0.04 17.34 20.97
CA TYR A 220 -1.42 17.38 20.77
C TYR A 220 -1.94 16.00 20.42
N GLN A 221 -3.16 15.70 20.83
CA GLN A 221 -3.88 14.49 20.50
C GLN A 221 -5.22 14.85 19.85
N LYS A 222 -5.43 14.40 18.63
CA LYS A 222 -6.68 14.65 17.90
C LYS A 222 -7.79 13.74 18.42
N ALA A 223 -9.00 14.28 18.54
CA ALA A 223 -10.18 13.50 18.91
C ALA A 223 -10.53 12.46 17.85
N ASN A 224 -10.34 12.80 16.58
CA ASN A 224 -10.64 11.93 15.46
C ASN A 224 -9.38 11.16 15.04
N LYS A 225 -9.54 9.84 14.81
CA LYS A 225 -8.52 9.02 14.21
C LYS A 225 -8.09 9.62 12.88
N SER A 226 -6.81 9.85 12.68
CA SER A 226 -6.28 10.30 11.40
C SER A 226 -5.82 9.10 10.58
N TYR A 227 -6.09 9.13 9.26
CA TYR A 227 -5.62 8.08 8.38
C TYR A 227 -4.09 8.09 8.25
N LYS A 228 -3.49 6.92 8.35
CA LYS A 228 -2.09 6.71 8.06
C LYS A 228 -1.93 6.53 6.55
N ILE A 229 -1.27 7.49 5.91
CA ILE A 229 -0.94 7.39 4.48
C ILE A 229 0.19 6.36 4.28
N PRO A 230 0.06 5.43 3.33
CA PRO A 230 1.07 4.42 3.08
C PRO A 230 2.38 5.01 2.54
N SER A 231 3.49 4.36 2.89
CA SER A 231 4.77 4.57 2.21
C SER A 231 4.76 3.89 0.84
N ASN A 232 5.64 4.34 -0.06
CA ASN A 232 5.89 3.64 -1.32
C ASN A 232 6.81 2.41 -1.17
N ILE A 233 7.32 2.13 0.02
CA ILE A 233 8.09 0.90 0.32
C ILE A 233 7.14 -0.12 0.95
N ILE A 234 7.12 -1.32 0.37
CA ILE A 234 6.32 -2.45 0.83
C ILE A 234 7.27 -3.59 1.22
N ASP A 235 7.34 -3.90 2.51
CA ASP A 235 8.19 -4.93 3.08
C ASP A 235 7.60 -5.52 4.37
N SER A 236 8.40 -6.23 5.14
CA SER A 236 8.01 -6.83 6.42
C SER A 236 7.58 -5.82 7.49
N GLN A 237 8.00 -4.54 7.39
CA GLN A 237 7.59 -3.48 8.34
C GLN A 237 6.09 -3.15 8.21
N VAL A 238 5.51 -3.40 7.03
CA VAL A 238 4.07 -3.27 6.78
C VAL A 238 3.35 -4.61 6.73
N GLY A 239 4.00 -5.69 7.21
CA GLY A 239 3.42 -7.03 7.29
C GLY A 239 3.37 -7.77 5.95
N VAL A 240 4.16 -7.36 4.96
CA VAL A 240 4.19 -7.98 3.63
C VAL A 240 5.38 -8.92 3.51
N GLY A 241 5.11 -10.15 3.11
CA GLY A 241 6.10 -11.20 2.89
C GLY A 241 6.80 -11.11 1.53
N THR A 242 7.61 -12.11 1.27
CA THR A 242 8.49 -12.25 0.11
C THR A 242 8.04 -13.39 -0.81
N ASN A 243 8.78 -13.64 -1.90
CA ASN A 243 8.56 -14.81 -2.77
C ASN A 243 8.78 -16.12 -2.02
N GLU A 244 9.70 -16.15 -1.04
CA GLU A 244 9.93 -17.30 -0.19
C GLU A 244 8.70 -17.66 0.65
N ASP A 245 7.97 -16.65 1.12
CA ASP A 245 6.72 -16.86 1.86
C ASP A 245 5.61 -17.34 0.93
N ALA A 246 5.49 -16.78 -0.28
CA ALA A 246 4.56 -17.28 -1.29
C ALA A 246 4.79 -18.76 -1.63
N LYS A 247 6.06 -19.23 -1.70
CA LYS A 247 6.38 -20.64 -1.89
C LYS A 247 5.93 -21.51 -0.72
N LYS A 248 6.06 -21.03 0.54
CA LYS A 248 5.55 -21.72 1.72
C LYS A 248 4.02 -21.83 1.68
N GLU A 249 3.34 -20.75 1.30
CA GLU A 249 1.88 -20.71 1.13
C GLU A 249 1.39 -21.76 0.12
N LEU A 250 2.03 -21.87 -1.05
CA LEU A 250 1.68 -22.89 -2.06
C LEU A 250 1.89 -24.32 -1.53
N ARG A 251 3.00 -24.56 -0.83
CA ARG A 251 3.30 -25.86 -0.23
C ARG A 251 2.28 -26.27 0.83
N SER A 252 1.79 -25.33 1.63
CA SER A 252 0.82 -25.59 2.70
C SER A 252 -0.53 -26.10 2.19
N ILE A 253 -0.87 -25.81 0.92
CA ILE A 253 -2.09 -26.29 0.25
C ILE A 253 -1.83 -27.47 -0.70
N GLY A 254 -0.66 -28.11 -0.59
CA GLY A 254 -0.31 -29.30 -1.38
C GLY A 254 0.13 -29.01 -2.82
N LEU A 255 0.30 -27.77 -3.22
CA LEU A 255 0.83 -27.40 -4.53
C LEU A 255 2.36 -27.40 -4.48
N VAL A 256 2.93 -28.60 -4.61
CA VAL A 256 4.37 -28.83 -4.68
C VAL A 256 4.78 -28.84 -6.15
N GLY A 257 5.24 -27.71 -6.66
CA GLY A 257 5.67 -27.60 -8.05
C GLY A 257 6.39 -26.29 -8.34
N SER A 258 6.92 -26.14 -9.52
CA SER A 258 7.85 -25.10 -9.95
C SER A 258 7.21 -23.76 -10.34
N PHE A 259 6.19 -23.27 -9.64
CA PHE A 259 5.75 -21.89 -9.87
C PHE A 259 6.62 -20.93 -9.05
N ASP A 260 7.71 -20.49 -9.66
CA ASP A 260 8.79 -19.77 -8.95
C ASP A 260 8.47 -18.34 -8.55
N TYR A 261 7.43 -17.73 -9.09
CA TYR A 261 7.17 -16.29 -8.96
C TYR A 261 5.76 -15.96 -8.47
N ALA A 262 5.15 -16.85 -7.69
CA ALA A 262 3.90 -16.53 -7.01
C ALA A 262 4.09 -15.31 -6.08
N LYS A 263 3.09 -14.44 -6.04
CA LYS A 263 3.07 -13.34 -5.06
C LYS A 263 2.53 -13.83 -3.73
N PRO A 264 3.04 -13.34 -2.58
CA PRO A 264 2.50 -13.70 -1.28
C PRO A 264 1.11 -13.12 -1.08
N LEU A 265 0.25 -13.83 -0.36
CA LEU A 265 -1.10 -13.40 0.01
C LEU A 265 -1.08 -12.02 0.68
N SER A 266 -0.10 -11.80 1.55
CA SER A 266 0.08 -10.55 2.28
C SER A 266 0.26 -9.33 1.38
N LEU A 267 0.94 -9.46 0.22
CA LEU A 267 1.08 -8.37 -0.74
C LEU A 267 -0.28 -8.00 -1.34
N ILE A 268 -1.04 -8.98 -1.82
CA ILE A 268 -2.35 -8.72 -2.44
C ILE A 268 -3.32 -8.14 -1.41
N LYS A 269 -3.36 -8.72 -0.20
CA LYS A 269 -4.16 -8.19 0.92
C LYS A 269 -3.82 -6.74 1.24
N TYR A 270 -2.53 -6.42 1.31
CA TYR A 270 -2.05 -5.06 1.56
C TYR A 270 -2.52 -4.08 0.49
N LEU A 271 -2.36 -4.41 -0.81
CA LEU A 271 -2.75 -3.56 -1.93
C LEU A 271 -4.26 -3.32 -1.96
N VAL A 272 -5.07 -4.37 -1.77
CA VAL A 272 -6.54 -4.27 -1.74
C VAL A 272 -7.00 -3.42 -0.56
N LYS A 273 -6.50 -3.69 0.65
CA LYS A 273 -6.82 -2.89 1.85
C LYS A 273 -6.41 -1.43 1.68
N MET A 274 -5.21 -1.19 1.21
CA MET A 274 -4.66 0.15 1.04
C MET A 274 -5.49 0.99 0.05
N GLY A 275 -5.91 0.39 -1.06
CA GLY A 275 -6.69 1.08 -2.09
C GLY A 275 -8.15 1.34 -1.71
N PHE A 276 -8.71 0.48 -0.84
CA PHE A 276 -10.15 0.47 -0.48
C PHE A 276 -10.36 0.19 1.00
N TYR A 277 -9.70 0.98 1.87
CA TYR A 277 -9.66 0.71 3.31
C TYR A 277 -11.05 0.71 3.97
N GLU A 278 -11.89 1.67 3.61
CA GLU A 278 -13.26 1.80 4.14
C GLU A 278 -14.30 1.01 3.35
N ASP A 279 -14.05 0.80 2.06
CA ASP A 279 -15.00 0.13 1.17
C ASP A 279 -14.66 -1.35 1.07
N LYS A 280 -15.46 -2.17 1.72
CA LYS A 280 -15.29 -3.62 1.78
C LYS A 280 -16.24 -4.36 0.82
N ASN A 281 -16.99 -3.64 0.01
CA ASN A 281 -17.90 -4.18 -1.00
C ASN A 281 -17.44 -3.76 -2.40
N ILE A 282 -16.35 -4.35 -2.86
CA ILE A 282 -15.74 -4.07 -4.16
C ILE A 282 -15.59 -5.34 -4.98
N CYS A 283 -15.45 -5.20 -6.29
CA CYS A 283 -15.05 -6.28 -7.18
C CYS A 283 -13.56 -6.15 -7.53
N VAL A 284 -12.78 -7.17 -7.21
CA VAL A 284 -11.35 -7.29 -7.54
C VAL A 284 -11.20 -8.17 -8.76
N MET A 285 -10.61 -7.66 -9.84
CA MET A 285 -10.36 -8.44 -11.05
C MET A 285 -8.85 -8.63 -11.25
N ASP A 286 -8.42 -9.87 -11.45
CA ASP A 286 -7.05 -10.22 -11.81
C ASP A 286 -7.05 -10.97 -13.14
N PHE A 287 -6.62 -10.28 -14.20
CA PHE A 287 -6.56 -10.84 -15.56
C PHE A 287 -5.17 -11.39 -15.94
N PHE A 288 -4.32 -11.58 -14.94
CA PHE A 288 -3.07 -12.36 -14.99
C PHE A 288 -2.97 -13.23 -13.74
N ALA A 289 -4.03 -14.00 -13.48
CA ALA A 289 -4.25 -14.68 -12.20
C ALA A 289 -3.11 -15.59 -11.74
N GLY A 290 -2.28 -16.11 -12.66
CA GLY A 290 -1.14 -16.95 -12.35
C GLY A 290 -1.57 -18.13 -11.47
N THR A 291 -1.10 -18.17 -10.24
CA THR A 291 -1.50 -19.24 -9.29
C THR A 291 -2.85 -18.99 -8.61
N GLY A 292 -3.56 -17.90 -8.86
CA GLY A 292 -4.83 -17.59 -8.21
C GLY A 292 -4.71 -16.97 -6.81
N THR A 293 -3.56 -16.39 -6.48
CA THR A 293 -3.31 -15.74 -5.18
C THR A 293 -4.35 -14.70 -4.81
N THR A 294 -4.84 -13.94 -5.80
CA THR A 294 -5.78 -12.84 -5.59
C THR A 294 -7.11 -13.30 -5.01
N LEU A 295 -7.67 -14.42 -5.50
CA LEU A 295 -8.92 -14.93 -4.95
C LEU A 295 -8.74 -15.35 -3.48
N GLN A 296 -7.72 -16.12 -3.17
CA GLN A 296 -7.46 -16.55 -1.79
C GLN A 296 -7.24 -15.35 -0.85
N ALA A 297 -6.53 -14.32 -1.31
CA ALA A 297 -6.34 -13.09 -0.55
C ALA A 297 -7.66 -12.36 -0.28
N VAL A 298 -8.55 -12.29 -1.29
CA VAL A 298 -9.88 -11.66 -1.15
C VAL A 298 -10.76 -12.44 -0.17
N MET A 299 -10.76 -13.77 -0.25
CA MET A 299 -11.50 -14.62 0.69
C MET A 299 -11.03 -14.40 2.14
N GLN A 300 -9.72 -14.42 2.37
CA GLN A 300 -9.17 -14.15 3.70
C GLN A 300 -9.48 -12.74 4.21
N LEU A 301 -9.45 -11.73 3.34
CA LEU A 301 -9.85 -10.37 3.73
C LEU A 301 -11.30 -10.29 4.16
N ASN A 302 -12.20 -10.96 3.45
CA ASN A 302 -13.63 -11.00 3.83
C ASN A 302 -13.83 -11.69 5.18
N GLU A 303 -13.08 -12.76 5.45
CA GLU A 303 -13.10 -13.44 6.73
C GLU A 303 -12.56 -12.55 7.86
N GLU A 304 -11.43 -11.85 7.62
CA GLU A 304 -10.77 -11.02 8.62
C GLU A 304 -11.57 -9.79 9.04
N ASP A 305 -12.30 -9.17 8.11
CA ASP A 305 -12.91 -7.86 8.35
C ASP A 305 -14.42 -7.80 8.06
N GLY A 306 -15.05 -8.97 7.80
CA GLY A 306 -16.47 -9.08 7.51
C GLY A 306 -16.88 -8.42 6.19
N GLY A 307 -15.97 -8.29 5.23
CA GLY A 307 -16.21 -7.69 3.92
C GLY A 307 -16.99 -8.63 2.99
N THR A 308 -17.52 -8.03 1.90
CA THR A 308 -18.27 -8.73 0.85
C THR A 308 -17.63 -8.55 -0.52
N ARG A 309 -16.30 -8.49 -0.55
CA ARG A 309 -15.54 -8.35 -1.79
C ARG A 309 -15.75 -9.52 -2.71
N GLN A 310 -15.96 -9.25 -3.98
CA GLN A 310 -16.01 -10.24 -5.04
C GLN A 310 -14.66 -10.33 -5.75
N CYS A 311 -14.35 -11.48 -6.38
CA CYS A 311 -13.12 -11.66 -7.12
C CYS A 311 -13.39 -12.33 -8.46
N ILE A 312 -12.82 -11.79 -9.54
CA ILE A 312 -12.84 -12.35 -10.89
C ILE A 312 -11.41 -12.65 -11.30
N LEU A 313 -11.13 -13.91 -11.63
CA LEU A 313 -9.84 -14.35 -12.13
C LEU A 313 -9.91 -14.68 -13.62
N CYS A 314 -8.94 -14.18 -14.40
CA CYS A 314 -8.76 -14.57 -15.80
C CYS A 314 -7.35 -15.11 -15.99
N GLN A 315 -7.25 -16.34 -16.50
CA GLN A 315 -5.98 -17.00 -16.80
C GLN A 315 -6.13 -17.78 -18.10
N SER A 316 -5.20 -17.55 -19.07
CA SER A 316 -5.12 -18.37 -20.27
C SER A 316 -4.69 -19.80 -19.91
N ASN A 317 -5.23 -20.75 -20.68
CA ASN A 317 -4.84 -22.15 -20.61
C ASN A 317 -4.28 -22.66 -21.95
N ASP A 318 -3.98 -21.73 -22.87
CA ASP A 318 -3.57 -22.02 -24.25
C ASP A 318 -2.06 -22.32 -24.38
N ASP A 319 -1.29 -22.01 -23.33
CA ASP A 319 0.15 -22.30 -23.29
C ASP A 319 0.41 -23.77 -22.98
N GLU A 320 1.57 -24.30 -23.38
CA GLU A 320 1.99 -25.68 -23.15
C GLU A 320 1.91 -26.11 -21.68
N ASP A 321 2.13 -25.16 -20.77
CA ASP A 321 2.14 -25.37 -19.32
C ASP A 321 0.75 -25.39 -18.68
N LYS A 322 -0.31 -25.05 -19.43
CA LYS A 322 -1.72 -25.10 -18.96
C LYS A 322 -1.91 -24.48 -17.58
N VAL A 323 -1.37 -23.27 -17.36
CA VAL A 323 -1.29 -22.60 -16.05
C VAL A 323 -2.63 -22.59 -15.31
N CYS A 324 -3.73 -22.35 -16.03
CA CYS A 324 -5.04 -22.35 -15.40
C CYS A 324 -5.38 -23.68 -14.75
N SER A 325 -5.28 -24.79 -15.50
CA SER A 325 -5.62 -26.13 -14.99
C SER A 325 -4.58 -26.70 -14.04
N SER A 326 -3.30 -26.34 -14.21
CA SER A 326 -2.21 -26.89 -13.40
C SER A 326 -1.99 -26.17 -12.07
N PHE A 327 -2.30 -24.87 -11.99
CA PHE A 327 -1.99 -24.06 -10.80
C PHE A 327 -3.18 -23.22 -10.31
N THR A 328 -3.83 -22.44 -11.19
CA THR A 328 -4.90 -21.51 -10.77
C THR A 328 -6.08 -22.29 -10.19
N TYR A 329 -6.62 -23.23 -10.95
CA TYR A 329 -7.79 -24.00 -10.54
C TYR A 329 -7.55 -24.87 -9.28
N PRO A 330 -6.43 -25.62 -9.15
CA PRO A 330 -6.15 -26.37 -7.94
C PRO A 330 -6.03 -25.50 -6.69
N ARG A 331 -5.35 -24.33 -6.79
CA ARG A 331 -5.23 -23.41 -5.66
C ARG A 331 -6.59 -22.82 -5.26
N VAL A 332 -7.37 -22.37 -6.23
CA VAL A 332 -8.71 -21.84 -6.01
C VAL A 332 -9.60 -22.87 -5.35
N SER A 333 -9.61 -24.10 -5.88
CA SER A 333 -10.38 -25.21 -5.31
C SER A 333 -9.97 -25.54 -3.88
N ALA A 334 -8.66 -25.55 -3.59
CA ALA A 334 -8.16 -25.80 -2.25
C ALA A 334 -8.52 -24.67 -1.28
N ALA A 335 -8.43 -23.43 -1.72
CA ALA A 335 -8.81 -22.27 -0.91
C ALA A 335 -10.31 -22.28 -0.56
N ILE A 336 -11.16 -22.56 -1.54
CA ILE A 336 -12.63 -22.65 -1.34
C ILE A 336 -12.97 -23.79 -0.37
N LYS A 337 -12.39 -24.96 -0.55
CA LYS A 337 -12.63 -26.13 0.34
C LYS A 337 -12.15 -25.84 1.76
N GLY A 338 -10.98 -25.26 1.92
CA GLY A 338 -10.46 -24.87 3.22
C GLY A 338 -11.34 -23.83 3.90
N TYR A 339 -11.84 -22.82 3.16
CA TYR A 339 -12.77 -21.83 3.66
C TYR A 339 -14.11 -22.43 4.11
N VAL A 340 -14.69 -23.30 3.28
CA VAL A 340 -15.93 -24.02 3.61
C VAL A 340 -15.76 -24.86 4.89
N ALA A 341 -14.69 -25.62 4.99
CA ALA A 341 -14.43 -26.46 6.18
C ALA A 341 -14.27 -25.62 7.46
N HIS A 342 -13.59 -24.48 7.36
CA HIS A 342 -13.37 -23.59 8.51
C HIS A 342 -14.64 -22.90 8.98
N ASN A 343 -15.49 -22.47 8.04
CA ASN A 343 -16.69 -21.68 8.35
C ASN A 343 -18.00 -22.48 8.41
N ASN A 344 -17.95 -23.81 8.28
CA ASN A 344 -19.14 -24.69 8.20
C ASN A 344 -20.12 -24.29 7.10
N LEU A 345 -19.61 -23.72 5.99
CA LEU A 345 -20.41 -23.35 4.84
C LEU A 345 -20.58 -24.51 3.87
N THR A 346 -21.67 -24.53 3.11
CA THR A 346 -21.86 -25.49 2.03
C THR A 346 -21.15 -25.05 0.76
N GLU A 347 -20.72 -26.01 -0.09
CA GLU A 347 -20.05 -25.71 -1.37
C GLU A 347 -20.92 -24.85 -2.32
N GLU A 348 -22.24 -24.92 -2.18
CA GLU A 348 -23.19 -24.11 -2.99
C GLU A 348 -23.05 -22.60 -2.72
N LEU A 349 -22.72 -22.21 -1.48
CA LEU A 349 -22.51 -20.80 -1.12
C LEU A 349 -21.17 -20.23 -1.63
N CYS A 350 -20.27 -21.10 -2.06
CA CYS A 350 -18.93 -20.74 -2.56
C CYS A 350 -18.81 -20.79 -4.08
N ARG A 351 -19.90 -21.09 -4.80
CA ARG A 351 -19.92 -20.99 -6.27
C ARG A 351 -20.01 -19.52 -6.68
N ILE A 352 -18.89 -18.98 -7.12
CA ILE A 352 -18.77 -17.65 -7.73
C ILE A 352 -18.71 -17.82 -9.23
#